data_efbb2cc6ec246f5a5ff408be05ace6a7
#
_entry.id   efbb2cc6ec246f5a5ff408be05ace6a7
#
_cell.length_a   1.000
_cell.length_b   1.000
_cell.length_c   1.000
_cell.angle_alpha   90.00
_cell.angle_beta   90.00
_cell.angle_gamma   90.00
#
_symmetry.space_group_name_H-M   'P 1'
#
loop_
_entity.id
_entity.type
_entity.pdbx_description
1 polymer ?
#
loop_
_entity_poly.entity_id
_entity_poly.type
_entity_poly.pdbx_seq_one_letter_code
_entity_poly.pdbx_strand_id
1 'polypeptide(L)'
;MKKILIVDTTLPINTRTERFRSSFKQHFDVVVAAWNRGESSDQKEKEKEKENFYILNTNLGYGNQIKKTFFLPFFFIHIYLVCIKEKPDTIFASHWDSLVCAVLIKLTWNWRVKIIYDCLDLPTFSNYLIRKFIFILERSCLKFVNLTIFASRYFEPLYSKKLNSYIFENYPSIDLLGVETREPNWLTESNSKLLENKNNIAWIGVVRYLNIIENILLSIKGTNVNFFVFGDGPELENLKKAVDFHGLKDQVVFLGRYKTSDIRYIYEKSNLVWAAYPTDDYNAVYAISNKYFECSFFEKKIILSYKTKMAQDLLDNPNVILVDEYSSSDINKKILSNIDCNVGDYQKYADDVSWESKEKMLIDFIVKTL
;
A
#
# COMPACT_ATOMS: atom_id res chain seq x y z
N MET A 1 -1.19 14.79 28.29
CA MET A 1 -0.64 14.47 26.94
C MET A 1 -1.46 15.25 25.92
N LYS A 2 -0.84 15.75 24.84
CA LYS A 2 -1.60 16.34 23.71
C LYS A 2 -2.45 15.23 23.07
N LYS A 3 -3.66 15.61 22.60
CA LYS A 3 -4.61 14.68 21.98
C LYS A 3 -4.50 14.76 20.46
N ILE A 4 -4.35 13.59 19.80
CA ILE A 4 -4.34 13.47 18.35
C ILE A 4 -5.54 12.66 17.86
N LEU A 5 -6.29 13.23 16.92
CA LEU A 5 -7.37 12.54 16.21
C LEU A 5 -6.87 12.04 14.87
N ILE A 6 -6.84 10.74 14.71
CA ILE A 6 -6.55 10.08 13.43
C ILE A 6 -7.84 9.95 12.64
N VAL A 7 -7.84 10.40 11.39
CA VAL A 7 -8.99 10.35 10.48
C VAL A 7 -8.66 9.47 9.29
N ASP A 8 -9.42 8.37 9.14
CA ASP A 8 -9.26 7.43 8.04
C ASP A 8 -10.63 7.12 7.38
N THR A 9 -10.69 7.12 6.06
CA THR A 9 -11.92 6.83 5.31
C THR A 9 -12.14 5.35 5.03
N THR A 10 -11.47 4.46 5.76
CA THR A 10 -11.60 3.00 5.66
C THR A 10 -11.75 2.35 7.02
N LEU A 11 -12.38 1.17 7.04
CA LEU A 11 -12.40 0.27 8.20
C LEU A 11 -12.30 -1.19 7.70
N PRO A 12 -11.30 -1.98 8.17
CA PRO A 12 -10.22 -1.56 9.09
C PRO A 12 -9.43 -0.37 8.53
N ILE A 13 -8.88 0.46 9.43
CA ILE A 13 -8.03 1.56 9.00
C ILE A 13 -6.82 1.04 8.23
N ASN A 14 -6.29 1.84 7.32
CA ASN A 14 -5.14 1.45 6.51
C ASN A 14 -3.98 0.96 7.39
N THR A 15 -3.26 -0.07 6.95
CA THR A 15 -2.13 -0.66 7.69
C THR A 15 -1.07 0.38 8.07
N ARG A 16 -0.79 1.35 7.20
CA ARG A 16 0.12 2.44 7.48
C ARG A 16 -0.44 3.36 8.58
N THR A 17 -1.72 3.70 8.51
CA THR A 17 -2.42 4.49 9.54
C THR A 17 -2.42 3.76 10.90
N GLU A 18 -2.59 2.43 10.91
CA GLU A 18 -2.52 1.64 12.15
C GLU A 18 -1.10 1.64 12.76
N ARG A 19 -0.06 1.60 11.93
CA ARG A 19 1.32 1.75 12.41
C ARG A 19 1.54 3.14 13.03
N PHE A 20 1.09 4.21 12.37
CA PHE A 20 1.12 5.56 12.96
C PHE A 20 0.36 5.63 14.27
N ARG A 21 -0.82 5.02 14.34
CA ARG A 21 -1.60 4.96 15.58
C ARG A 21 -0.80 4.29 16.71
N SER A 22 -0.12 3.21 16.42
CA SER A 22 0.72 2.50 17.39
C SER A 22 1.90 3.34 17.84
N SER A 23 2.62 3.97 16.92
CA SER A 23 3.74 4.88 17.22
C SER A 23 3.30 6.10 18.03
N PHE A 24 2.15 6.70 17.70
CA PHE A 24 1.64 7.88 18.41
C PHE A 24 1.18 7.61 19.83
N LYS A 25 0.70 6.41 20.17
CA LYS A 25 0.24 6.06 21.52
C LYS A 25 1.30 6.24 22.62
N GLN A 26 2.56 6.23 22.26
CA GLN A 26 3.65 6.46 23.22
C GLN A 26 3.81 7.95 23.59
N HIS A 27 3.29 8.86 22.74
CA HIS A 27 3.55 10.29 22.85
C HIS A 27 2.28 11.16 22.97
N PHE A 28 1.13 10.61 22.54
CA PHE A 28 -0.15 11.32 22.44
C PHE A 28 -1.31 10.48 23.02
N ASP A 29 -2.36 11.16 23.46
CA ASP A 29 -3.68 10.55 23.66
C ASP A 29 -4.33 10.39 22.28
N VAL A 30 -4.48 9.12 21.82
CA VAL A 30 -4.88 8.82 20.43
C VAL A 30 -6.34 8.46 20.35
N VAL A 31 -7.08 9.20 19.52
CA VAL A 31 -8.47 8.95 19.15
C VAL A 31 -8.54 8.67 17.66
N VAL A 32 -9.42 7.79 17.21
CA VAL A 32 -9.60 7.41 15.81
C VAL A 32 -11.02 7.69 15.35
N ALA A 33 -11.20 8.40 14.25
CA ALA A 33 -12.46 8.50 13.53
C ALA A 33 -12.32 7.77 12.19
N ALA A 34 -13.09 6.71 12.00
CA ALA A 34 -13.02 5.83 10.83
C ALA A 34 -14.36 5.71 10.11
N TRP A 35 -14.31 5.41 8.82
CA TRP A 35 -15.49 5.23 7.99
C TRP A 35 -15.60 3.79 7.49
N ASN A 36 -16.54 3.04 8.07
CA ASN A 36 -16.91 1.72 7.61
C ASN A 36 -17.93 1.83 6.45
N ARG A 37 -17.50 1.41 5.27
CA ARG A 37 -18.32 1.37 4.06
C ARG A 37 -18.70 -0.04 3.63
N GLY A 38 -18.17 -1.08 4.31
CA GLY A 38 -18.42 -2.49 3.99
C GLY A 38 -19.66 -3.05 4.67
N GLU A 39 -20.11 -4.24 4.23
CA GLU A 39 -21.27 -4.95 4.74
C GLU A 39 -20.97 -5.91 5.90
N SER A 40 -19.70 -6.32 6.10
CA SER A 40 -19.36 -7.39 7.03
C SER A 40 -19.59 -7.02 8.50
N SER A 41 -20.38 -7.87 9.20
CA SER A 41 -20.68 -7.77 10.63
C SER A 41 -19.47 -8.09 11.51
N ASP A 42 -18.63 -9.04 11.10
CA ASP A 42 -17.57 -9.61 11.95
C ASP A 42 -16.40 -8.64 12.23
N GLN A 43 -16.11 -7.75 11.31
CA GLN A 43 -15.10 -6.68 11.52
C GLN A 43 -15.66 -5.55 12.40
N LYS A 44 -16.99 -5.34 12.37
CA LYS A 44 -17.65 -4.31 13.18
C LYS A 44 -17.56 -4.58 14.68
N GLU A 45 -17.64 -5.84 15.10
CA GLU A 45 -17.59 -6.22 16.52
C GLU A 45 -16.18 -6.12 17.07
N LYS A 46 -15.17 -6.64 16.36
CA LYS A 46 -13.77 -6.60 16.80
C LYS A 46 -13.18 -5.20 16.97
N GLU A 47 -13.69 -4.20 16.23
CA GLU A 47 -13.17 -2.83 16.31
C GLU A 47 -14.03 -1.90 17.18
N LYS A 48 -15.29 -2.25 17.47
CA LYS A 48 -16.10 -1.58 18.51
C LYS A 48 -15.53 -1.77 19.90
N GLU A 49 -14.80 -2.85 20.14
CA GLU A 49 -14.12 -3.15 21.40
C GLU A 49 -12.82 -2.36 21.59
N LYS A 50 -12.32 -1.68 20.55
CA LYS A 50 -11.13 -0.81 20.68
C LYS A 50 -11.55 0.51 21.33
N GLU A 51 -11.02 0.79 22.49
CA GLU A 51 -11.18 2.10 23.15
C GLU A 51 -10.75 3.24 22.21
N ASN A 52 -11.49 4.36 22.27
CA ASN A 52 -11.23 5.59 21.51
C ASN A 52 -11.45 5.49 19.99
N PHE A 53 -12.29 4.54 19.51
CA PHE A 53 -12.71 4.47 18.11
C PHE A 53 -14.13 5.02 17.91
N TYR A 54 -14.27 5.96 16.99
CA TYR A 54 -15.52 6.55 16.51
C TYR A 54 -15.77 6.10 15.08
N ILE A 55 -16.77 5.27 14.85
CA ILE A 55 -17.00 4.62 13.56
C ILE A 55 -18.29 5.13 12.93
N LEU A 56 -18.18 5.76 11.74
CA LEU A 56 -19.32 5.99 10.86
C LEU A 56 -19.60 4.72 10.05
N ASN A 57 -20.79 4.15 10.20
CA ASN A 57 -21.20 2.98 9.43
C ASN A 57 -22.12 3.38 8.27
N THR A 58 -21.75 2.95 7.05
CA THR A 58 -22.57 3.10 5.84
C THR A 58 -22.40 1.86 4.97
N ASN A 59 -23.41 1.51 4.18
CA ASN A 59 -23.36 0.34 3.28
C ASN A 59 -23.06 0.77 1.83
N LEU A 60 -22.03 1.59 1.63
CA LEU A 60 -21.69 2.16 0.31
C LEU A 60 -20.85 1.22 -0.56
N GLY A 61 -20.22 0.21 0.04
CA GLY A 61 -19.18 -0.62 -0.58
C GLY A 61 -17.84 0.11 -0.76
N TYR A 62 -16.79 -0.68 -0.99
CA TYR A 62 -15.46 -0.17 -1.34
C TYR A 62 -15.29 -0.15 -2.86
N GLY A 63 -14.47 0.76 -3.39
CA GLY A 63 -14.15 0.88 -4.82
C GLY A 63 -14.97 1.92 -5.59
N ASN A 64 -16.13 2.36 -5.10
CA ASN A 64 -16.91 3.40 -5.78
C ASN A 64 -16.55 4.81 -5.28
N GLN A 65 -15.63 5.47 -5.97
CA GLN A 65 -15.15 6.81 -5.61
C GLN A 65 -16.25 7.89 -5.69
N ILE A 66 -17.19 7.77 -6.63
CA ILE A 66 -18.27 8.75 -6.81
C ILE A 66 -19.22 8.70 -5.61
N LYS A 67 -19.68 7.51 -5.24
CA LYS A 67 -20.52 7.34 -4.03
C LYS A 67 -19.80 7.84 -2.78
N LYS A 68 -18.51 7.50 -2.62
CA LYS A 68 -17.68 7.98 -1.51
C LYS A 68 -17.68 9.51 -1.44
N THR A 69 -17.43 10.19 -2.56
CA THR A 69 -17.38 11.67 -2.61
C THR A 69 -18.72 12.30 -2.27
N PHE A 70 -19.83 11.72 -2.74
CA PHE A 70 -21.19 12.21 -2.42
C PHE A 70 -21.52 12.11 -0.92
N PHE A 71 -21.05 11.08 -0.25
CA PHE A 71 -21.28 10.87 1.20
C PHE A 71 -20.21 11.52 2.11
N LEU A 72 -19.19 12.15 1.55
CA LEU A 72 -18.15 12.84 2.32
C LEU A 72 -18.68 13.90 3.29
N PRO A 73 -19.75 14.67 2.99
CA PRO A 73 -20.34 15.57 3.97
C PRO A 73 -20.84 14.91 5.27
N PHE A 74 -21.37 13.69 5.18
CA PHE A 74 -21.79 12.93 6.37
C PHE A 74 -20.59 12.52 7.21
N PHE A 75 -19.50 12.12 6.56
CA PHE A 75 -18.25 11.81 7.25
C PHE A 75 -17.65 13.07 7.90
N PHE A 76 -17.70 14.20 7.24
CA PHE A 76 -17.31 15.49 7.83
C PHE A 76 -18.10 15.81 9.10
N ILE A 77 -19.44 15.66 9.08
CA ILE A 77 -20.30 15.89 10.25
C ILE A 77 -19.91 14.93 11.39
N HIS A 78 -19.66 13.65 11.07
CA HIS A 78 -19.20 12.67 12.05
C HIS A 78 -17.90 13.10 12.73
N ILE A 79 -16.87 13.48 11.95
CA ILE A 79 -15.59 13.94 12.49
C ILE A 79 -15.78 15.23 13.30
N TYR A 80 -16.64 16.15 12.84
CA TYR A 80 -16.93 17.39 13.53
C TYR A 80 -17.50 17.15 14.93
N LEU A 81 -18.45 16.20 15.07
CA LEU A 81 -19.01 15.82 16.37
C LEU A 81 -17.95 15.16 17.27
N VAL A 82 -17.07 14.33 16.70
CA VAL A 82 -15.93 13.77 17.44
C VAL A 82 -14.99 14.88 17.93
N CYS A 83 -14.71 15.89 17.11
CA CYS A 83 -13.87 17.03 17.52
C CYS A 83 -14.48 17.85 18.65
N ILE A 84 -15.79 18.08 18.64
CA ILE A 84 -16.48 18.78 19.74
C ILE A 84 -16.35 18.00 21.06
N LYS A 85 -16.51 16.66 20.99
CA LYS A 85 -16.44 15.79 22.15
C LYS A 85 -15.02 15.64 22.68
N GLU A 86 -14.08 15.32 21.81
CA GLU A 86 -12.72 14.92 22.17
C GLU A 86 -11.74 16.10 22.28
N LYS A 87 -12.04 17.22 21.63
CA LYS A 87 -11.23 18.46 21.61
C LYS A 87 -9.76 18.19 21.26
N PRO A 88 -9.46 17.56 20.12
CA PRO A 88 -8.09 17.23 19.76
C PRO A 88 -7.25 18.49 19.53
N ASP A 89 -5.95 18.42 19.93
CA ASP A 89 -4.95 19.44 19.63
C ASP A 89 -4.45 19.32 18.17
N THR A 90 -4.48 18.09 17.65
CA THR A 90 -3.97 17.76 16.31
C THR A 90 -4.89 16.79 15.60
N ILE A 91 -5.08 16.99 14.29
CA ILE A 91 -5.75 16.04 13.40
C ILE A 91 -4.71 15.45 12.46
N PHE A 92 -4.59 14.12 12.47
CA PHE A 92 -3.81 13.35 11.50
C PHE A 92 -4.76 12.84 10.42
N ALA A 93 -4.60 13.37 9.21
CA ALA A 93 -5.46 13.05 8.06
C ALA A 93 -4.72 12.14 7.08
N SER A 94 -5.26 10.92 6.89
CA SER A 94 -4.81 9.99 5.85
C SER A 94 -5.61 10.25 4.58
N HIS A 95 -4.94 10.40 3.45
CA HIS A 95 -5.55 10.69 2.15
C HIS A 95 -6.19 12.11 2.02
N TRP A 96 -6.41 12.52 0.78
CA TRP A 96 -6.90 13.85 0.42
C TRP A 96 -8.30 14.18 0.95
N ASP A 97 -9.19 13.20 1.04
CA ASP A 97 -10.56 13.37 1.51
C ASP A 97 -10.64 13.62 3.03
N SER A 98 -9.84 12.90 3.81
CA SER A 98 -9.65 13.19 5.24
C SER A 98 -9.00 14.55 5.45
N LEU A 99 -8.06 14.96 4.58
CA LEU A 99 -7.45 16.28 4.61
C LEU A 99 -8.49 17.39 4.40
N VAL A 100 -9.38 17.26 3.41
CA VAL A 100 -10.46 18.22 3.17
C VAL A 100 -11.33 18.38 4.42
N CYS A 101 -11.74 17.26 5.05
CA CYS A 101 -12.51 17.30 6.29
C CYS A 101 -11.73 17.99 7.42
N ALA A 102 -10.45 17.70 7.60
CA ALA A 102 -9.61 18.31 8.63
C ALA A 102 -9.47 19.83 8.45
N VAL A 103 -9.29 20.28 7.21
CA VAL A 103 -9.21 21.72 6.89
C VAL A 103 -10.54 22.42 7.15
N LEU A 104 -11.67 21.82 6.76
CA LEU A 104 -12.99 22.38 7.07
C LEU A 104 -13.22 22.49 8.58
N ILE A 105 -12.80 21.49 9.36
CA ILE A 105 -12.86 21.54 10.84
C ILE A 105 -12.00 22.68 11.38
N LYS A 106 -10.77 22.82 10.88
CA LYS A 106 -9.89 23.94 11.28
C LYS A 106 -10.53 25.30 11.03
N LEU A 107 -11.21 25.48 9.91
CA LEU A 107 -11.83 26.75 9.51
C LEU A 107 -13.16 27.03 10.24
N THR A 108 -13.92 25.99 10.61
CA THR A 108 -15.28 26.16 11.16
C THR A 108 -15.38 25.95 12.66
N TRP A 109 -14.47 25.17 13.27
CA TRP A 109 -14.54 24.82 14.69
C TRP A 109 -13.38 25.42 15.50
N ASN A 110 -12.13 25.14 15.10
CA ASN A 110 -10.97 25.59 15.87
C ASN A 110 -9.77 25.85 14.95
N TRP A 111 -9.51 27.11 14.63
CA TRP A 111 -8.41 27.52 13.77
C TRP A 111 -7.01 27.21 14.34
N ARG A 112 -6.90 26.94 15.65
CA ARG A 112 -5.64 26.59 16.33
C ARG A 112 -5.29 25.11 16.20
N VAL A 113 -6.26 24.23 15.82
CA VAL A 113 -5.97 22.82 15.65
C VAL A 113 -4.84 22.61 14.62
N LYS A 114 -3.88 21.79 14.96
CA LYS A 114 -2.79 21.43 14.06
C LYS A 114 -3.26 20.34 13.10
N ILE A 115 -2.75 20.35 11.87
CA ILE A 115 -3.04 19.31 10.88
C ILE A 115 -1.74 18.68 10.43
N ILE A 116 -1.65 17.36 10.55
CA ILE A 116 -0.66 16.51 9.89
C ILE A 116 -1.37 15.81 8.74
N TYR A 117 -0.82 15.91 7.55
CA TYR A 117 -1.33 15.23 6.37
C TYR A 117 -0.39 14.09 5.96
N ASP A 118 -0.87 12.85 5.96
CA ASP A 118 -0.17 11.70 5.38
C ASP A 118 -0.63 11.50 3.93
N CYS A 119 0.19 11.96 3.00
CA CYS A 119 0.00 11.76 1.56
C CYS A 119 0.44 10.33 1.22
N LEU A 120 -0.44 9.37 1.50
CA LEU A 120 -0.21 7.95 1.28
C LEU A 120 -0.22 7.60 -0.21
N ASP A 121 -1.20 8.15 -0.94
CA ASP A 121 -1.39 7.96 -2.37
C ASP A 121 -1.74 9.28 -3.05
N LEU A 122 -1.33 9.44 -4.30
CA LEU A 122 -1.79 10.55 -5.12
C LEU A 122 -3.26 10.35 -5.50
N PRO A 123 -4.06 11.43 -5.65
CA PRO A 123 -5.43 11.30 -6.10
C PRO A 123 -5.54 10.60 -7.45
N THR A 124 -6.20 9.44 -7.47
CA THR A 124 -6.42 8.63 -8.67
C THR A 124 -7.88 8.65 -9.08
N PHE A 125 -8.15 9.22 -10.23
CA PHE A 125 -9.46 9.21 -10.88
C PHE A 125 -9.26 8.94 -12.37
N SER A 126 -10.07 8.06 -12.93
CA SER A 126 -10.05 7.75 -14.36
C SER A 126 -10.37 8.98 -15.21
N ASN A 127 -11.26 9.84 -14.72
CA ASN A 127 -11.57 11.12 -15.39
C ASN A 127 -10.49 12.16 -15.08
N TYR A 128 -9.82 12.64 -16.13
CA TYR A 128 -8.75 13.64 -16.04
C TYR A 128 -9.17 14.95 -15.36
N LEU A 129 -10.38 15.47 -15.67
CA LEU A 129 -10.85 16.74 -15.11
C LEU A 129 -11.13 16.61 -13.62
N ILE A 130 -11.75 15.51 -13.19
CA ILE A 130 -11.98 15.23 -11.77
C ILE A 130 -10.65 15.09 -11.04
N ARG A 131 -9.70 14.33 -11.58
CA ARG A 131 -8.35 14.19 -11.01
C ARG A 131 -7.66 15.54 -10.85
N LYS A 132 -7.69 16.38 -11.89
CA LYS A 132 -7.10 17.72 -11.85
C LYS A 132 -7.78 18.61 -10.80
N PHE A 133 -9.10 18.56 -10.69
CA PHE A 133 -9.86 19.31 -9.69
C PHE A 133 -9.48 18.87 -8.27
N ILE A 134 -9.47 17.57 -7.98
CA ILE A 134 -9.08 17.02 -6.68
C ILE A 134 -7.64 17.39 -6.33
N PHE A 135 -6.73 17.36 -7.30
CA PHE A 135 -5.34 17.74 -7.10
C PHE A 135 -5.21 19.25 -6.73
N ILE A 136 -6.01 20.11 -7.35
CA ILE A 136 -6.06 21.54 -7.02
C ILE A 136 -6.64 21.75 -5.61
N LEU A 137 -7.71 21.02 -5.27
CA LEU A 137 -8.35 21.06 -3.96
C LEU A 137 -7.38 20.63 -2.87
N GLU A 138 -6.71 19.49 -3.02
CA GLU A 138 -5.70 18.98 -2.11
C GLU A 138 -4.59 20.02 -1.89
N ARG A 139 -3.99 20.55 -2.97
CA ARG A 139 -2.96 21.60 -2.89
C ARG A 139 -3.43 22.87 -2.20
N SER A 140 -4.70 23.24 -2.36
CA SER A 140 -5.28 24.38 -1.68
C SER A 140 -5.40 24.13 -0.17
N CYS A 141 -5.75 22.91 0.23
CA CYS A 141 -5.81 22.46 1.60
C CYS A 141 -4.44 22.47 2.29
N LEU A 142 -3.36 22.19 1.56
CA LEU A 142 -1.99 22.14 2.11
C LEU A 142 -1.52 23.48 2.72
N LYS A 143 -2.13 24.60 2.35
CA LYS A 143 -1.86 25.91 2.97
C LYS A 143 -2.22 25.96 4.47
N PHE A 144 -3.09 25.07 4.92
CA PHE A 144 -3.58 24.97 6.30
C PHE A 144 -2.90 23.85 7.10
N VAL A 145 -2.04 23.07 6.44
CA VAL A 145 -1.35 21.91 7.02
C VAL A 145 -0.07 22.37 7.73
N ASN A 146 0.18 21.81 8.90
CA ASN A 146 1.38 22.09 9.69
C ASN A 146 2.56 21.18 9.30
N LEU A 147 2.26 19.93 8.87
CA LEU A 147 3.25 18.97 8.41
C LEU A 147 2.62 18.05 7.36
N THR A 148 3.30 17.88 6.23
CA THR A 148 2.94 16.89 5.20
C THR A 148 3.94 15.75 5.25
N ILE A 149 3.46 14.50 5.38
CA ILE A 149 4.28 13.29 5.31
C ILE A 149 4.02 12.65 3.95
N PHE A 150 5.08 12.44 3.17
CA PHE A 150 4.98 11.79 1.86
C PHE A 150 5.37 10.31 1.97
N ALA A 151 4.49 9.41 1.51
CA ALA A 151 4.74 7.97 1.47
C ALA A 151 5.67 7.54 0.33
N SER A 152 6.08 8.48 -0.52
CA SER A 152 7.07 8.27 -1.57
C SER A 152 7.91 9.53 -1.76
N ARG A 153 9.23 9.37 -1.90
CA ARG A 153 10.16 10.45 -2.26
C ARG A 153 9.82 11.10 -3.59
N TYR A 154 9.13 10.39 -4.47
CA TYR A 154 8.72 10.89 -5.78
C TYR A 154 7.43 11.71 -5.73
N PHE A 155 6.70 11.72 -4.61
CA PHE A 155 5.54 12.60 -4.42
C PHE A 155 5.95 14.03 -4.13
N GLU A 156 6.93 14.24 -3.24
CA GLU A 156 7.34 15.56 -2.79
C GLU A 156 7.64 16.55 -3.94
N PRO A 157 8.37 16.17 -5.02
CA PRO A 157 8.65 17.08 -6.14
C PRO A 157 7.41 17.54 -6.92
N LEU A 158 6.28 16.86 -6.77
CA LEU A 158 5.00 17.24 -7.39
C LEU A 158 4.32 18.40 -6.66
N TYR A 159 4.78 18.75 -5.48
CA TYR A 159 4.20 19.76 -4.60
C TYR A 159 5.11 20.98 -4.45
N SER A 160 4.64 21.99 -3.70
CA SER A 160 5.42 23.21 -3.48
C SER A 160 6.60 22.97 -2.53
N LYS A 161 7.78 23.45 -2.90
CA LYS A 161 8.99 23.41 -2.05
C LYS A 161 8.86 24.22 -0.73
N LYS A 162 7.78 24.99 -0.56
CA LYS A 162 7.49 25.78 0.67
C LYS A 162 6.74 24.99 1.74
N LEU A 163 6.37 23.73 1.44
CA LEU A 163 5.70 22.87 2.42
C LEU A 163 6.69 22.46 3.52
N ASN A 164 6.22 22.45 4.75
CA ASN A 164 6.89 21.72 5.81
C ASN A 164 6.59 20.23 5.58
N SER A 165 7.55 19.49 5.07
CA SER A 165 7.37 18.12 4.63
C SER A 165 8.40 17.17 5.24
N TYR A 166 8.02 15.90 5.30
CA TYR A 166 8.89 14.80 5.70
C TYR A 166 8.63 13.60 4.79
N ILE A 167 9.68 12.99 4.27
CA ILE A 167 9.55 11.76 3.48
C ILE A 167 9.63 10.57 4.43
N PHE A 168 8.52 9.86 4.55
CA PHE A 168 8.43 8.63 5.32
C PHE A 168 7.75 7.56 4.49
N GLU A 169 8.55 6.72 3.88
CA GLU A 169 8.07 5.76 2.88
C GLU A 169 7.30 4.60 3.54
N ASN A 170 6.72 3.74 2.74
CA ASN A 170 5.84 2.69 3.24
C ASN A 170 6.65 1.46 3.70
N TYR A 171 7.53 1.68 4.68
CA TYR A 171 8.38 0.64 5.23
C TYR A 171 7.57 -0.50 5.86
N PRO A 172 7.97 -1.77 5.70
CA PRO A 172 7.42 -2.88 6.46
C PRO A 172 7.80 -2.80 7.95
N SER A 173 6.99 -3.39 8.84
CA SER A 173 7.35 -3.49 10.25
C SER A 173 8.39 -4.59 10.47
N ILE A 174 9.17 -4.46 11.53
CA ILE A 174 10.13 -5.48 11.93
C ILE A 174 9.43 -6.81 12.28
N ASP A 175 8.22 -6.74 12.84
CA ASP A 175 7.41 -7.92 13.10
C ASP A 175 7.07 -8.72 11.83
N LEU A 176 6.92 -8.03 10.68
CA LEU A 176 6.74 -8.68 9.39
C LEU A 176 8.05 -9.26 8.87
N LEU A 177 9.15 -8.55 9.04
CA LEU A 177 10.47 -8.94 8.52
C LEU A 177 11.15 -9.98 9.38
N GLY A 178 10.99 -9.89 10.71
CA GLY A 178 11.67 -10.71 11.70
C GLY A 178 11.01 -12.06 12.01
N VAL A 179 9.89 -12.39 11.37
CA VAL A 179 9.18 -13.65 11.61
C VAL A 179 10.08 -14.85 11.28
N GLU A 180 10.13 -15.82 12.20
CA GLU A 180 10.77 -17.12 11.92
C GLU A 180 10.05 -17.85 10.79
N THR A 181 10.82 -18.57 9.96
CA THR A 181 10.24 -19.41 8.92
C THR A 181 9.46 -20.55 9.55
N ARG A 182 8.17 -20.60 9.26
CA ARG A 182 7.26 -21.70 9.64
C ARG A 182 6.52 -22.19 8.42
N GLU A 183 6.28 -23.48 8.36
CA GLU A 183 5.42 -24.02 7.31
C GLU A 183 3.99 -23.49 7.46
N PRO A 184 3.46 -22.82 6.42
CA PRO A 184 2.10 -22.28 6.46
C PRO A 184 1.03 -23.38 6.48
N ASN A 185 -0.09 -23.12 7.15
CA ASN A 185 -1.21 -24.08 7.23
C ASN A 185 -1.88 -24.37 5.86
N TRP A 186 -1.66 -23.51 4.85
CA TRP A 186 -2.17 -23.72 3.49
C TRP A 186 -1.25 -24.59 2.63
N LEU A 187 -0.08 -24.96 3.11
CA LEU A 187 0.86 -25.79 2.41
C LEU A 187 0.34 -27.22 2.35
N THR A 188 0.19 -27.74 1.12
CA THR A 188 -0.12 -29.14 0.85
C THR A 188 1.10 -29.82 0.25
N GLU A 189 1.15 -31.15 0.30
CA GLU A 189 2.25 -31.92 -0.32
C GLU A 189 2.40 -31.60 -1.82
N SER A 190 1.28 -31.42 -2.53
CA SER A 190 1.25 -31.02 -3.94
C SER A 190 1.85 -29.64 -4.16
N ASN A 191 1.43 -28.65 -3.34
CA ASN A 191 1.94 -27.27 -3.46
C ASN A 191 3.42 -27.20 -3.06
N SER A 192 3.84 -27.95 -2.05
CA SER A 192 5.24 -28.00 -1.61
C SER A 192 6.18 -28.39 -2.73
N LYS A 193 5.86 -29.46 -3.47
CA LYS A 193 6.65 -29.92 -4.62
C LYS A 193 6.78 -28.85 -5.71
N LEU A 194 5.70 -28.11 -5.98
CA LEU A 194 5.72 -27.02 -6.97
C LEU A 194 6.55 -25.82 -6.49
N LEU A 195 6.48 -25.51 -5.19
CA LEU A 195 7.23 -24.41 -4.57
C LEU A 195 8.75 -24.70 -4.48
N GLU A 196 9.17 -25.96 -4.62
CA GLU A 196 10.60 -26.31 -4.73
C GLU A 196 11.18 -25.97 -6.10
N ASN A 197 10.35 -25.75 -7.11
CA ASN A 197 10.83 -25.32 -8.41
C ASN A 197 11.40 -23.90 -8.32
N LYS A 198 12.69 -23.77 -8.61
CA LYS A 198 13.43 -22.50 -8.57
C LYS A 198 13.10 -21.56 -9.73
N ASN A 199 12.27 -21.98 -10.69
CA ASN A 199 11.85 -21.13 -11.81
C ASN A 199 10.44 -20.61 -11.56
N ASN A 200 10.31 -19.59 -10.70
CA ASN A 200 9.00 -19.06 -10.35
C ASN A 200 8.96 -17.53 -10.25
N ILE A 201 7.76 -17.01 -10.50
CA ILE A 201 7.38 -15.63 -10.27
C ILE A 201 6.29 -15.64 -9.20
N ALA A 202 6.40 -14.77 -8.19
CA ALA A 202 5.41 -14.65 -7.16
C ALA A 202 4.62 -13.33 -7.29
N TRP A 203 3.29 -13.43 -7.32
CA TRP A 203 2.38 -12.34 -7.02
C TRP A 203 2.02 -12.42 -5.53
N ILE A 204 2.33 -11.37 -4.77
CA ILE A 204 2.10 -11.34 -3.32
C ILE A 204 1.20 -10.16 -2.98
N GLY A 205 -0.06 -10.42 -2.61
CA GLY A 205 -1.02 -9.39 -2.22
C GLY A 205 -2.37 -9.49 -2.92
N VAL A 206 -3.09 -8.35 -3.00
CA VAL A 206 -4.43 -8.31 -3.59
C VAL A 206 -4.39 -8.63 -5.07
N VAL A 207 -5.19 -9.62 -5.51
CA VAL A 207 -5.33 -10.01 -6.92
C VAL A 207 -6.23 -8.99 -7.62
N ARG A 208 -5.59 -8.11 -8.39
CA ARG A 208 -6.22 -7.04 -9.18
C ARG A 208 -5.38 -6.80 -10.44
N TYR A 209 -5.87 -5.99 -11.36
CA TYR A 209 -5.19 -5.71 -12.63
C TYR A 209 -5.06 -6.95 -13.53
N LEU A 210 -6.20 -7.57 -13.85
CA LEU A 210 -6.26 -8.80 -14.62
C LEU A 210 -5.47 -8.69 -15.94
N ASN A 211 -5.56 -7.56 -16.65
CA ASN A 211 -4.83 -7.30 -17.89
C ASN A 211 -3.30 -7.43 -17.74
N ILE A 212 -2.75 -7.02 -16.60
CA ILE A 212 -1.32 -7.18 -16.31
C ILE A 212 -1.00 -8.66 -16.04
N ILE A 213 -1.85 -9.32 -15.22
CA ILE A 213 -1.64 -10.73 -14.88
C ILE A 213 -1.78 -11.62 -16.11
N GLU A 214 -2.68 -11.32 -17.04
CA GLU A 214 -2.78 -12.04 -18.32
C GLU A 214 -1.52 -11.92 -19.15
N ASN A 215 -0.84 -10.76 -19.14
CA ASN A 215 0.47 -10.65 -19.81
C ASN A 215 1.54 -11.52 -19.14
N ILE A 216 1.49 -11.71 -17.80
CA ILE A 216 2.35 -12.70 -17.13
C ILE A 216 2.02 -14.11 -17.59
N LEU A 217 0.74 -14.51 -17.63
CA LEU A 217 0.31 -15.81 -18.09
C LEU A 217 0.81 -16.10 -19.52
N LEU A 218 0.62 -15.14 -20.42
CA LEU A 218 1.10 -15.28 -21.81
C LEU A 218 2.61 -15.36 -21.89
N SER A 219 3.33 -14.68 -21.01
CA SER A 219 4.80 -14.66 -20.99
C SER A 219 5.41 -15.99 -20.54
N ILE A 220 4.75 -16.74 -19.66
CA ILE A 220 5.26 -18.02 -19.14
C ILE A 220 4.79 -19.21 -19.96
N LYS A 221 3.81 -19.04 -20.84
CA LYS A 221 3.26 -20.13 -21.66
C LYS A 221 4.33 -20.78 -22.52
N GLY A 222 4.44 -22.12 -22.40
CA GLY A 222 5.45 -22.90 -23.14
C GLY A 222 6.87 -22.82 -22.55
N THR A 223 7.03 -22.27 -21.36
CA THR A 223 8.29 -22.24 -20.60
C THR A 223 8.22 -23.20 -19.41
N ASN A 224 9.32 -23.32 -18.66
CA ASN A 224 9.38 -24.08 -17.40
C ASN A 224 9.14 -23.16 -16.16
N VAL A 225 8.62 -21.95 -16.37
CA VAL A 225 8.38 -20.95 -15.31
C VAL A 225 7.02 -21.16 -14.69
N ASN A 226 6.95 -21.21 -13.35
CA ASN A 226 5.72 -21.26 -12.59
C ASN A 226 5.29 -19.86 -12.12
N PHE A 227 4.00 -19.66 -11.95
CA PHE A 227 3.44 -18.44 -11.41
C PHE A 227 2.67 -18.75 -10.11
N PHE A 228 3.16 -18.22 -9.00
CA PHE A 228 2.57 -18.41 -7.68
C PHE A 228 1.76 -17.16 -7.27
N VAL A 229 0.49 -17.37 -6.94
CA VAL A 229 -0.45 -16.31 -6.54
C VAL A 229 -0.74 -16.45 -5.06
N PHE A 230 -0.06 -15.63 -4.24
CA PHE A 230 -0.29 -15.49 -2.82
C PHE A 230 -1.21 -14.28 -2.58
N GLY A 231 -2.45 -14.54 -2.28
CA GLY A 231 -3.45 -13.52 -2.01
C GLY A 231 -4.84 -13.86 -2.53
N ASP A 232 -5.71 -12.88 -2.36
CA ASP A 232 -7.10 -12.89 -2.77
C ASP A 232 -7.44 -11.51 -3.33
N GLY A 233 -8.55 -11.37 -4.05
CA GLY A 233 -8.94 -10.07 -4.58
C GLY A 233 -10.08 -10.14 -5.60
N PRO A 234 -10.55 -8.97 -6.06
CA PRO A 234 -11.71 -8.90 -6.95
C PRO A 234 -11.53 -9.63 -8.29
N GLU A 235 -10.28 -9.80 -8.74
CA GLU A 235 -9.98 -10.44 -10.03
C GLU A 235 -9.59 -11.92 -9.90
N LEU A 236 -9.64 -12.52 -8.70
CA LEU A 236 -9.19 -13.90 -8.50
C LEU A 236 -9.97 -14.91 -9.38
N GLU A 237 -11.30 -14.80 -9.41
CA GLU A 237 -12.13 -15.72 -10.18
C GLU A 237 -11.96 -15.53 -11.71
N ASN A 238 -11.75 -14.29 -12.15
CA ASN A 238 -11.45 -14.00 -13.54
C ASN A 238 -10.07 -14.54 -13.92
N LEU A 239 -9.10 -14.42 -13.03
CA LEU A 239 -7.76 -14.97 -13.21
C LEU A 239 -7.78 -16.50 -13.32
N LYS A 240 -8.56 -17.20 -12.48
CA LYS A 240 -8.73 -18.68 -12.62
C LYS A 240 -9.27 -19.07 -13.98
N LYS A 241 -10.29 -18.33 -14.47
CA LYS A 241 -10.84 -18.56 -15.82
C LYS A 241 -9.80 -18.30 -16.92
N ALA A 242 -8.97 -17.27 -16.77
CA ALA A 242 -7.90 -16.98 -17.72
C ALA A 242 -6.84 -18.09 -17.74
N VAL A 243 -6.46 -18.63 -16.58
CA VAL A 243 -5.55 -19.77 -16.46
C VAL A 243 -6.11 -21.00 -17.16
N ASP A 244 -7.39 -21.28 -16.98
CA ASP A 244 -8.09 -22.39 -17.67
C ASP A 244 -8.11 -22.18 -19.18
N PHE A 245 -8.47 -20.98 -19.63
CA PHE A 245 -8.55 -20.63 -21.04
C PHE A 245 -7.19 -20.75 -21.75
N HIS A 246 -6.10 -20.35 -21.09
CA HIS A 246 -4.75 -20.44 -21.65
C HIS A 246 -4.10 -21.82 -21.50
N GLY A 247 -4.72 -22.75 -20.75
CA GLY A 247 -4.20 -24.11 -20.51
C GLY A 247 -2.98 -24.14 -19.60
N LEU A 248 -2.97 -23.28 -18.54
CA LEU A 248 -1.80 -23.07 -17.65
C LEU A 248 -2.00 -23.64 -16.24
N LYS A 249 -2.94 -24.59 -16.05
CA LYS A 249 -3.24 -25.17 -14.73
C LYS A 249 -2.03 -25.80 -14.04
N ASP A 250 -1.11 -26.36 -14.80
CA ASP A 250 0.09 -27.01 -14.28
C ASP A 250 1.22 -26.01 -13.95
N GLN A 251 1.11 -24.76 -14.42
CA GLN A 251 2.12 -23.72 -14.21
C GLN A 251 1.69 -22.63 -13.22
N VAL A 252 0.38 -22.51 -12.93
CA VAL A 252 -0.17 -21.47 -12.06
C VAL A 252 -0.74 -22.07 -10.79
N VAL A 253 -0.24 -21.61 -9.63
CA VAL A 253 -0.64 -22.14 -8.34
C VAL A 253 -1.30 -21.02 -7.51
N PHE A 254 -2.54 -21.24 -7.12
CA PHE A 254 -3.29 -20.33 -6.24
C PHE A 254 -3.15 -20.78 -4.78
N LEU A 255 -2.51 -19.96 -3.97
CA LEU A 255 -2.19 -20.27 -2.57
C LEU A 255 -3.09 -19.53 -1.57
N GLY A 256 -3.96 -18.63 -2.07
CA GLY A 256 -4.97 -17.93 -1.28
C GLY A 256 -4.39 -16.91 -0.31
N ARG A 257 -5.20 -16.54 0.68
CA ARG A 257 -4.81 -15.57 1.70
C ARG A 257 -3.73 -16.13 2.62
N TYR A 258 -2.77 -15.31 2.96
CA TYR A 258 -1.68 -15.63 3.86
C TYR A 258 -1.70 -14.72 5.10
N LYS A 259 -1.07 -15.17 6.17
CA LYS A 259 -0.86 -14.39 7.39
C LYS A 259 0.49 -13.67 7.35
N THR A 260 0.68 -12.68 8.21
CA THR A 260 1.97 -12.02 8.39
C THR A 260 3.08 -13.02 8.74
N SER A 261 2.76 -14.06 9.53
CA SER A 261 3.68 -15.15 9.85
C SER A 261 4.18 -15.96 8.66
N ASP A 262 3.48 -15.93 7.54
CA ASP A 262 3.82 -16.72 6.35
C ASP A 262 4.75 -15.97 5.39
N ILE A 263 4.93 -14.66 5.60
CA ILE A 263 5.63 -13.77 4.65
C ILE A 263 7.06 -14.24 4.39
N ARG A 264 7.79 -14.60 5.43
CA ARG A 264 9.18 -15.08 5.26
C ARG A 264 9.24 -16.32 4.39
N TYR A 265 8.40 -17.32 4.66
CA TYR A 265 8.30 -18.53 3.88
C TYR A 265 7.98 -18.23 2.40
N ILE A 266 7.01 -17.32 2.16
CA ILE A 266 6.63 -16.90 0.80
C ILE A 266 7.83 -16.31 0.06
N TYR A 267 8.56 -15.38 0.69
CA TYR A 267 9.75 -14.80 0.05
C TYR A 267 10.86 -15.83 -0.14
N GLU A 268 11.11 -16.71 0.81
CA GLU A 268 12.13 -17.77 0.68
C GLU A 268 11.86 -18.69 -0.51
N LYS A 269 10.59 -19.00 -0.78
CA LYS A 269 10.17 -19.84 -1.92
C LYS A 269 10.01 -19.08 -3.24
N SER A 270 10.11 -17.75 -3.23
CA SER A 270 9.99 -16.91 -4.43
C SER A 270 11.37 -16.66 -5.05
N ASN A 271 11.49 -16.78 -6.36
CA ASN A 271 12.69 -16.37 -7.12
C ASN A 271 12.59 -14.95 -7.60
N LEU A 272 11.50 -14.65 -8.33
CA LEU A 272 11.20 -13.34 -8.84
C LEU A 272 9.89 -12.85 -8.21
N VAL A 273 9.86 -11.61 -7.73
CA VAL A 273 8.66 -11.02 -7.11
C VAL A 273 8.09 -9.95 -8.02
N TRP A 274 6.82 -10.10 -8.37
CA TRP A 274 6.14 -9.15 -9.23
C TRP A 274 5.69 -7.91 -8.47
N ALA A 275 6.13 -6.75 -8.93
CA ALA A 275 5.72 -5.43 -8.45
C ALA A 275 5.56 -4.40 -9.59
N ALA A 276 5.44 -4.88 -10.84
CA ALA A 276 5.13 -4.04 -11.99
C ALA A 276 3.61 -3.83 -12.07
N TYR A 277 3.16 -2.68 -11.62
CA TYR A 277 1.74 -2.28 -11.64
C TYR A 277 1.44 -1.39 -12.85
N PRO A 278 0.13 -1.26 -13.24
CA PRO A 278 -0.25 -0.49 -14.44
C PRO A 278 0.20 0.96 -14.35
N THR A 279 1.08 1.39 -15.24
CA THR A 279 1.58 2.77 -15.31
C THR A 279 0.62 3.76 -15.97
N ASP A 280 -0.55 3.32 -16.42
CA ASP A 280 -1.68 4.20 -16.73
C ASP A 280 -2.26 4.85 -15.46
N ASP A 281 -2.06 4.23 -14.30
CA ASP A 281 -2.37 4.83 -13.01
C ASP A 281 -1.25 5.80 -12.62
N TYR A 282 -1.61 7.09 -12.53
CA TYR A 282 -0.69 8.14 -12.15
C TYR A 282 -0.01 7.89 -10.80
N ASN A 283 -0.74 7.31 -9.83
CA ASN A 283 -0.15 6.94 -8.53
C ASN A 283 0.92 5.87 -8.69
N ALA A 284 0.68 4.84 -9.51
CA ALA A 284 1.65 3.75 -9.70
C ALA A 284 2.98 4.23 -10.30
N VAL A 285 2.99 5.32 -11.08
CA VAL A 285 4.22 5.89 -11.63
C VAL A 285 5.13 6.48 -10.55
N TYR A 286 4.54 7.07 -9.50
CA TYR A 286 5.27 7.80 -8.46
C TYR A 286 5.31 7.08 -7.10
N ALA A 287 4.46 6.10 -6.86
CA ALA A 287 4.45 5.34 -5.62
C ALA A 287 5.65 4.38 -5.52
N ILE A 288 6.06 4.11 -4.28
CA ILE A 288 7.01 3.03 -3.98
C ILE A 288 6.23 1.86 -3.39
N SER A 289 6.33 0.71 -4.06
CA SER A 289 5.69 -0.51 -3.58
C SER A 289 6.37 -1.03 -2.31
N ASN A 290 5.59 -1.55 -1.35
CA ASN A 290 6.13 -2.25 -0.18
C ASN A 290 7.06 -3.39 -0.59
N LYS A 291 6.79 -4.02 -1.75
CA LYS A 291 7.63 -5.09 -2.30
C LYS A 291 9.08 -4.67 -2.54
N TYR A 292 9.30 -3.38 -2.81
CA TYR A 292 10.64 -2.83 -2.94
C TYR A 292 11.48 -3.06 -1.67
N PHE A 293 10.93 -2.72 -0.52
CA PHE A 293 11.62 -2.90 0.78
C PHE A 293 11.68 -4.36 1.20
N GLU A 294 10.57 -5.10 1.03
CA GLU A 294 10.49 -6.51 1.38
C GLU A 294 11.47 -7.35 0.55
N CYS A 295 11.55 -7.13 -0.76
CA CYS A 295 12.51 -7.81 -1.64
C CYS A 295 13.96 -7.47 -1.29
N SER A 296 14.25 -6.21 -0.97
CA SER A 296 15.59 -5.82 -0.53
C SER A 296 15.99 -6.52 0.79
N PHE A 297 15.06 -6.65 1.73
CA PHE A 297 15.31 -7.34 3.00
C PHE A 297 15.51 -8.85 2.82
N PHE A 298 14.64 -9.50 2.04
CA PHE A 298 14.68 -10.95 1.81
C PHE A 298 15.61 -11.36 0.66
N GLU A 299 16.40 -10.42 0.13
CA GLU A 299 17.37 -10.66 -0.93
C GLU A 299 16.74 -11.32 -2.17
N LYS A 300 15.63 -10.73 -2.66
CA LYS A 300 14.89 -11.23 -3.83
C LYS A 300 14.96 -10.24 -4.99
N LYS A 301 15.03 -10.79 -6.19
CA LYS A 301 14.88 -9.99 -7.41
C LYS A 301 13.45 -9.50 -7.54
N ILE A 302 13.30 -8.21 -7.87
CA ILE A 302 12.01 -7.56 -8.05
C ILE A 302 11.77 -7.20 -9.51
N ILE A 303 10.55 -7.42 -9.98
CA ILE A 303 10.11 -7.01 -11.33
C ILE A 303 9.31 -5.72 -11.19
N LEU A 304 9.76 -4.65 -11.85
CA LEU A 304 9.15 -3.32 -11.83
C LEU A 304 8.80 -2.86 -13.24
N SER A 305 7.76 -2.02 -13.34
CA SER A 305 7.46 -1.31 -14.60
C SER A 305 8.54 -0.28 -14.89
N TYR A 306 9.13 -0.29 -16.08
CA TYR A 306 10.22 0.61 -16.47
C TYR A 306 9.80 2.09 -16.50
N LYS A 307 8.50 2.39 -16.61
CA LYS A 307 7.94 3.74 -16.63
C LYS A 307 7.81 4.39 -15.25
N THR A 308 8.05 3.65 -14.16
CA THR A 308 7.97 4.20 -12.81
C THR A 308 9.16 5.09 -12.49
N LYS A 309 8.97 6.07 -11.61
CA LYS A 309 10.09 6.92 -11.12
C LYS A 309 11.13 6.10 -10.37
N MET A 310 10.68 5.13 -9.59
CA MET A 310 11.55 4.20 -8.87
C MET A 310 12.47 3.40 -9.82
N ALA A 311 11.96 2.97 -10.97
CA ALA A 311 12.74 2.24 -11.96
C ALA A 311 13.92 3.07 -12.50
N GLN A 312 13.74 4.39 -12.62
CA GLN A 312 14.80 5.29 -13.12
C GLN A 312 16.01 5.34 -12.18
N ASP A 313 15.79 5.23 -10.87
CA ASP A 313 16.86 5.24 -9.86
C ASP A 313 17.55 3.87 -9.71
N LEU A 314 16.99 2.81 -10.31
CA LEU A 314 17.42 1.43 -10.16
C LEU A 314 17.89 0.77 -11.46
N LEU A 315 18.17 1.55 -12.51
CA LEU A 315 18.53 1.05 -13.84
C LEU A 315 19.75 0.12 -13.81
N ASP A 316 20.71 0.42 -12.96
CA ASP A 316 21.99 -0.32 -12.88
C ASP A 316 22.00 -1.41 -11.78
N ASN A 317 20.88 -1.60 -11.07
CA ASN A 317 20.84 -2.62 -10.03
C ASN A 317 20.53 -4.00 -10.61
N PRO A 318 21.41 -5.00 -10.46
CA PRO A 318 21.26 -6.32 -11.08
C PRO A 318 20.09 -7.14 -10.51
N ASN A 319 19.54 -6.74 -9.36
CA ASN A 319 18.42 -7.41 -8.72
C ASN A 319 17.05 -6.81 -9.10
N VAL A 320 17.05 -5.79 -9.97
CA VAL A 320 15.86 -5.12 -10.45
C VAL A 320 15.64 -5.41 -11.93
N ILE A 321 14.52 -6.05 -12.22
CA ILE A 321 14.14 -6.41 -13.59
C ILE A 321 13.09 -5.42 -14.06
N LEU A 322 13.42 -4.65 -15.09
CA LEU A 322 12.53 -3.66 -15.65
C LEU A 322 11.79 -4.19 -16.88
N VAL A 323 10.47 -4.15 -16.83
CA VAL A 323 9.59 -4.67 -17.88
C VAL A 323 8.60 -3.63 -18.40
N ASP A 324 8.13 -3.82 -19.63
CA ASP A 324 6.86 -3.26 -20.08
C ASP A 324 5.73 -4.19 -19.61
N GLU A 325 5.00 -3.79 -18.59
CA GLU A 325 3.92 -4.58 -17.99
C GLU A 325 2.77 -4.88 -18.97
N TYR A 326 2.72 -4.16 -20.08
CA TYR A 326 1.73 -4.38 -21.15
C TYR A 326 2.23 -5.25 -22.30
N SER A 327 3.50 -5.72 -22.24
CA SER A 327 4.10 -6.53 -23.28
C SER A 327 4.51 -7.92 -22.78
N SER A 328 3.71 -8.94 -23.08
CA SER A 328 4.04 -10.34 -22.72
C SER A 328 5.36 -10.81 -23.30
N SER A 329 5.75 -10.32 -24.50
CA SER A 329 7.02 -10.66 -25.13
C SER A 329 8.23 -10.04 -24.41
N ASP A 330 8.12 -8.79 -23.93
CA ASP A 330 9.17 -8.16 -23.13
C ASP A 330 9.30 -8.85 -21.76
N ILE A 331 8.17 -9.11 -21.11
CA ILE A 331 8.12 -9.86 -19.85
C ILE A 331 8.80 -11.22 -20.00
N ASN A 332 8.45 -12.02 -21.03
CA ASN A 332 9.05 -13.31 -21.30
C ASN A 332 10.57 -13.22 -21.43
N LYS A 333 11.05 -12.33 -22.32
CA LYS A 333 12.49 -12.13 -22.55
C LYS A 333 13.22 -11.79 -21.26
N LYS A 334 12.67 -10.87 -20.45
CA LYS A 334 13.29 -10.40 -19.20
C LYS A 334 13.28 -11.47 -18.12
N ILE A 335 12.19 -12.25 -18.00
CA ILE A 335 12.10 -13.35 -17.04
C ILE A 335 13.15 -14.42 -17.39
N LEU A 336 13.15 -14.94 -18.63
CA LEU A 336 14.04 -16.02 -19.04
C LEU A 336 15.52 -15.63 -18.90
N SER A 337 15.88 -14.37 -19.12
CA SER A 337 17.26 -13.92 -18.94
C SER A 337 17.68 -13.69 -17.49
N ASN A 338 16.74 -13.78 -16.51
CA ASN A 338 17.03 -13.46 -15.10
C ASN A 338 16.66 -14.58 -14.12
N ILE A 339 15.94 -15.63 -14.56
CA ILE A 339 15.41 -16.64 -13.65
C ILE A 339 16.48 -17.60 -13.15
N ASP A 340 17.45 -17.95 -14.00
CA ASP A 340 18.55 -18.87 -13.70
C ASP A 340 19.78 -18.18 -13.07
N CYS A 341 19.74 -16.85 -12.91
CA CYS A 341 20.87 -16.12 -12.36
C CYS A 341 21.00 -16.42 -10.85
N ASN A 342 22.12 -17.01 -10.47
CA ASN A 342 22.48 -17.24 -9.09
C ASN A 342 22.46 -15.93 -8.29
N VAL A 343 21.93 -15.98 -7.06
CA VAL A 343 21.86 -14.86 -6.11
C VAL A 343 23.25 -14.45 -5.60
N GLY A 344 24.35 -15.00 -6.17
CA GLY A 344 25.71 -14.86 -5.68
C GLY A 344 26.27 -13.44 -5.55
N ASP A 345 25.70 -12.47 -6.28
CA ASP A 345 26.10 -11.07 -6.24
C ASP A 345 24.90 -10.15 -5.91
N TYR A 346 24.10 -10.53 -4.90
CA TYR A 346 22.97 -9.70 -4.49
C TYR A 346 23.44 -8.33 -3.99
N GLN A 347 23.06 -7.28 -4.72
CA GLN A 347 23.31 -5.91 -4.32
C GLN A 347 22.04 -5.31 -3.71
N LYS A 348 22.06 -5.02 -2.42
CA LYS A 348 20.99 -4.31 -1.73
C LYS A 348 20.66 -3.01 -2.47
N TYR A 349 19.37 -2.76 -2.66
CA TYR A 349 18.88 -1.53 -3.28
C TYR A 349 18.05 -0.66 -2.31
N ALA A 350 17.85 -1.13 -1.09
CA ALA A 350 17.31 -0.34 0.01
C ALA A 350 17.95 -0.81 1.33
N ASP A 351 18.53 0.13 2.07
CA ASP A 351 19.06 -0.10 3.39
C ASP A 351 18.05 0.33 4.45
N ASP A 352 18.16 -0.28 5.65
CA ASP A 352 17.41 0.17 6.82
C ASP A 352 15.90 0.27 6.55
N VAL A 353 15.32 -0.85 6.12
CA VAL A 353 13.99 -0.92 5.49
C VAL A 353 12.84 -1.08 6.48
N SER A 354 13.08 -1.13 7.80
CA SER A 354 12.00 -1.32 8.78
C SER A 354 11.36 -0.01 9.22
N TRP A 355 10.07 -0.08 9.54
CA TRP A 355 9.31 1.03 10.10
C TRP A 355 9.97 1.56 11.38
N GLU A 356 10.30 0.66 12.29
CA GLU A 356 10.85 0.93 13.62
C GLU A 356 12.21 1.61 13.57
N SER A 357 13.02 1.33 12.55
CA SER A 357 14.32 1.99 12.39
C SER A 357 14.17 3.46 11.98
N LYS A 358 13.06 3.83 11.32
CA LYS A 358 12.83 5.17 10.78
C LYS A 358 11.84 5.99 11.62
N GLU A 359 10.93 5.34 12.37
CA GLU A 359 9.83 6.03 13.06
C GLU A 359 10.30 7.03 14.11
N LYS A 360 11.39 6.71 14.84
CA LYS A 360 11.88 7.57 15.91
C LYS A 360 12.20 8.99 15.41
N MET A 361 12.92 9.10 14.30
CA MET A 361 13.25 10.41 13.71
C MET A 361 12.01 11.17 13.26
N LEU A 362 11.03 10.46 12.69
CA LEU A 362 9.76 11.05 12.29
C LEU A 362 8.95 11.55 13.50
N ILE A 363 8.84 10.74 14.57
CA ILE A 363 8.10 11.12 15.77
C ILE A 363 8.77 12.32 16.44
N ASP A 364 10.09 12.34 16.57
CA ASP A 364 10.84 13.49 17.09
C ASP A 364 10.58 14.75 16.26
N PHE A 365 10.52 14.62 14.94
CA PHE A 365 10.20 15.72 14.04
C PHE A 365 8.76 16.22 14.22
N ILE A 366 7.79 15.30 14.34
CA ILE A 366 6.38 15.63 14.62
C ILE A 366 6.24 16.37 15.94
N VAL A 367 6.85 15.86 17.02
CA VAL A 367 6.77 16.46 18.36
C VAL A 367 7.36 17.87 18.38
N LYS A 368 8.44 18.13 17.62
CA LYS A 368 9.03 19.46 17.48
C LYS A 368 8.17 20.43 16.65
N THR A 369 7.40 19.90 15.69
CA THR A 369 6.55 20.70 14.81
C THR A 369 5.21 21.07 15.45
N LEU A 370 4.70 20.25 16.37
CA LEU A 370 3.46 20.42 17.12
C LEU A 370 3.68 21.09 18.47
#